data_28861c8ec9451986a2809258709807a4
#
_entry.id   28861c8ec9451986a2809258709807a4
#
_cell.length_a   1.000
_cell.length_b   1.000
_cell.length_c   1.000
_cell.angle_alpha   90.00
_cell.angle_beta   90.00
_cell.angle_gamma   90.00
#
_symmetry.space_group_name_H-M   'P 1'
#
loop_
_entity.id
_entity.type
_entity.pdbx_description
1 polymer ?
#
loop_
_entity_poly.entity_id
_entity_poly.type
_entity_poly.pdbx_seq_one_letter_code
_entity_poly.pdbx_strand_id
1 'polypeptide(L)'
;MIGSLRGKLISRRPDNVIVEVNGVGYHVNVPLNILSTLPEEGSNVFLHTYTHVREDALQLYGFSTEDEKKIFTTLLGITGVGPKMALNILSGISRNDFVEAIEKEDVALLCRI
;
A
#
# COMPACT_ATOMS: atom_id res chain seq x y z
N MET A 1 -2.44 3.70 -15.74
CA MET A 1 -2.09 3.25 -14.38
C MET A 1 -2.24 4.41 -13.40
N ILE A 2 -2.78 4.14 -12.23
CA ILE A 2 -3.00 5.19 -11.22
C ILE A 2 -1.79 5.19 -10.28
N GLY A 3 -1.00 6.25 -10.33
CA GLY A 3 0.25 6.35 -9.57
C GLY A 3 0.09 7.02 -8.21
N SER A 4 -0.94 7.82 -8.03
CA SER A 4 -1.21 8.48 -6.75
C SER A 4 -2.66 8.96 -6.71
N LEU A 5 -3.16 9.16 -5.49
CA LEU A 5 -4.48 9.73 -5.25
C LEU A 5 -4.38 10.82 -4.19
N ARG A 6 -5.00 11.94 -4.44
CA ARG A 6 -5.17 13.01 -3.45
C ARG A 6 -6.64 13.34 -3.38
N GLY A 7 -7.22 13.17 -2.21
CA GLY A 7 -8.64 13.41 -2.05
C GLY A 7 -9.10 13.28 -0.62
N LYS A 8 -10.40 13.11 -0.45
CA LYS A 8 -11.04 13.02 0.85
C LYS A 8 -11.20 11.57 1.29
N LEU A 9 -10.75 11.27 2.50
CA LEU A 9 -10.94 9.95 3.09
C LEU A 9 -12.38 9.81 3.55
N ILE A 10 -13.21 9.07 2.80
CA ILE A 10 -14.62 8.95 3.14
C ILE A 10 -14.99 7.66 3.86
N SER A 11 -14.11 6.66 3.80
CA SER A 11 -14.34 5.41 4.54
C SER A 11 -13.00 4.81 4.94
N ARG A 12 -12.95 4.29 6.16
CA ARG A 12 -11.76 3.66 6.71
C ARG A 12 -12.15 2.32 7.31
N ARG A 13 -11.64 1.24 6.74
CA ARG A 13 -11.91 -0.14 7.18
C ARG A 13 -10.61 -0.81 7.61
N PRO A 14 -10.65 -2.00 8.21
CA PRO A 14 -9.44 -2.66 8.71
C PRO A 14 -8.33 -2.91 7.70
N ASP A 15 -8.66 -3.07 6.42
CA ASP A 15 -7.67 -3.40 5.39
C ASP A 15 -7.77 -2.54 4.14
N ASN A 16 -8.72 -1.59 4.10
CA ASN A 16 -8.90 -0.74 2.93
C ASN A 16 -9.55 0.58 3.30
N VAL A 17 -9.47 1.51 2.37
CA VAL A 17 -10.08 2.83 2.52
C VAL A 17 -10.74 3.22 1.21
N ILE A 18 -11.63 4.21 1.27
CA ILE A 18 -12.19 4.83 0.08
C ILE A 18 -11.75 6.29 0.08
N VAL A 19 -11.08 6.69 -1.01
CA VAL A 19 -10.63 8.06 -1.22
C VAL A 19 -11.47 8.66 -2.35
N GLU A 20 -12.17 9.75 -2.06
CA GLU A 20 -13.00 10.43 -3.05
C GLU A 20 -12.19 11.54 -3.73
N VAL A 21 -12.14 11.47 -5.06
CA VAL A 21 -11.50 12.49 -5.88
C VAL A 21 -12.51 12.95 -6.92
N ASN A 22 -12.93 14.20 -6.84
CA ASN A 22 -13.90 14.79 -7.76
C ASN A 22 -15.17 13.96 -7.94
N GLY A 23 -15.71 13.44 -6.87
CA GLY A 23 -16.95 12.66 -6.87
C GLY A 23 -16.76 11.17 -7.16
N VAL A 24 -15.54 10.72 -7.44
CA VAL A 24 -15.27 9.30 -7.67
C VAL A 24 -14.64 8.70 -6.42
N GLY A 25 -15.24 7.64 -5.89
CA GLY A 25 -14.70 6.93 -4.74
C GLY A 25 -13.76 5.80 -5.18
N TYR A 26 -12.48 5.95 -4.88
CA TYR A 26 -11.48 4.93 -5.18
C TYR A 26 -11.29 4.03 -3.97
N HIS A 27 -11.51 2.74 -4.17
CA HIS A 27 -11.29 1.72 -3.16
C HIS A 27 -9.83 1.32 -3.17
N VAL A 28 -9.12 1.55 -2.07
CA VAL A 28 -7.66 1.34 -1.99
C VAL A 28 -7.34 0.39 -0.85
N ASN A 29 -6.63 -0.68 -1.16
CA ASN A 29 -6.12 -1.60 -0.14
C ASN A 29 -4.82 -1.01 0.44
N VAL A 30 -4.70 -1.01 1.75
CA VAL A 30 -3.52 -0.43 2.43
C VAL A 30 -2.99 -1.41 3.47
N PRO A 31 -1.65 -1.40 3.71
CA PRO A 31 -1.10 -2.20 4.80
C PRO A 31 -1.55 -1.64 6.14
N LEU A 32 -1.60 -2.51 7.14
CA LEU A 32 -2.10 -2.17 8.46
C LEU A 32 -1.31 -1.04 9.13
N ASN A 33 0.01 -1.02 8.95
CA ASN A 33 0.87 0.02 9.50
C ASN A 33 0.60 1.40 8.90
N ILE A 34 0.15 1.45 7.64
CA ILE A 34 -0.22 2.71 7.00
C ILE A 34 -1.61 3.13 7.45
N LEU A 35 -2.52 2.19 7.55
CA LEU A 35 -3.89 2.46 8.00
C LEU A 35 -3.92 3.18 9.34
N SER A 36 -3.05 2.78 10.28
CA SER A 36 -2.98 3.38 11.61
C SER A 36 -2.49 4.82 11.60
N THR A 37 -1.80 5.26 10.54
CA THR A 37 -1.28 6.62 10.41
C THR A 37 -2.21 7.56 9.64
N LEU A 38 -3.27 7.02 9.05
CA LEU A 38 -4.19 7.84 8.27
C LEU A 38 -5.04 8.74 9.17
N PRO A 39 -5.42 9.93 8.67
CA PRO A 39 -6.27 10.84 9.44
C PRO A 39 -7.70 10.30 9.57
N GLU A 40 -8.52 11.05 10.29
CA GLU A 40 -9.94 10.71 10.46
C GLU A 40 -10.70 10.79 9.14
N GLU A 41 -11.81 10.07 9.07
CA GLU A 41 -12.74 10.18 7.94
C GLU A 41 -13.15 11.63 7.77
N GLY A 42 -13.24 12.08 6.52
CA GLY A 42 -13.53 13.46 6.17
C GLY A 42 -12.31 14.33 5.94
N SER A 43 -11.12 13.85 6.29
CA SER A 43 -9.87 14.58 6.10
C SER A 43 -9.27 14.33 4.71
N ASN A 44 -8.43 15.26 4.26
CA ASN A 44 -7.70 15.08 3.01
C ASN A 44 -6.53 14.12 3.21
N VAL A 45 -6.30 13.25 2.21
CA VAL A 45 -5.20 12.29 2.22
C VAL A 45 -4.49 12.30 0.88
N PHE A 46 -3.24 11.88 0.90
CA PHE A 46 -2.46 11.61 -0.30
C PHE A 46 -1.84 10.22 -0.16
N LEU A 47 -2.02 9.38 -1.18
CA LEU A 47 -1.46 8.03 -1.21
C LEU A 47 -0.73 7.81 -2.52
N HIS A 48 0.46 7.19 -2.43
CA HIS A 48 1.11 6.62 -3.60
C HIS A 48 0.43 5.30 -3.89
N THR A 49 0.03 5.06 -5.13
CA THR A 49 -0.76 3.88 -5.46
C THR A 49 -0.08 2.99 -6.48
N TYR A 50 -0.39 1.71 -6.39
CA TYR A 50 -0.03 0.70 -7.38
C TYR A 50 -1.31 0.09 -7.93
N THR A 51 -1.44 0.05 -9.25
CA THR A 51 -2.60 -0.53 -9.91
C THR A 51 -2.30 -1.97 -10.29
N HIS A 52 -3.05 -2.90 -9.74
CA HIS A 52 -2.92 -4.32 -10.06
C HIS A 52 -4.07 -4.72 -10.98
N VAL A 53 -3.72 -5.07 -12.23
CA VAL A 53 -4.70 -5.45 -13.24
C VAL A 53 -4.71 -6.96 -13.42
N ARG A 54 -5.88 -7.55 -13.29
CA ARG A 54 -6.13 -8.96 -13.59
C ARG A 54 -7.15 -9.03 -14.71
N GLU A 55 -7.35 -10.23 -15.28
CA GLU A 55 -8.37 -10.45 -16.31
C GLU A 55 -9.76 -9.99 -15.87
N ASP A 56 -10.10 -10.24 -14.61
CA ASP A 56 -11.45 -10.04 -14.07
C ASP A 56 -11.54 -8.93 -13.03
N ALA A 57 -10.44 -8.24 -12.71
CA ALA A 57 -10.43 -7.24 -11.65
C ALA A 57 -9.32 -6.20 -11.84
N LEU A 58 -9.59 -5.02 -11.32
CA LEU A 58 -8.60 -3.95 -11.20
C LEU A 58 -8.60 -3.52 -9.74
N GLN A 59 -7.44 -3.62 -9.08
CA GLN A 59 -7.29 -3.30 -7.67
C GLN A 59 -6.23 -2.24 -7.45
N LEU A 60 -6.45 -1.36 -6.47
CA LEU A 60 -5.50 -0.35 -6.07
C LEU A 60 -4.91 -0.69 -4.70
N TYR A 61 -3.62 -0.47 -4.56
CA TYR A 61 -2.89 -0.61 -3.31
C TYR A 61 -2.23 0.72 -2.99
N GLY A 62 -2.36 1.19 -1.75
CA GLY A 62 -1.91 2.53 -1.37
C GLY A 62 -0.87 2.53 -0.28
N PHE A 63 0.04 3.49 -0.36
CA PHE A 63 1.18 3.63 0.55
C PHE A 63 1.41 5.10 0.88
N SER A 64 1.97 5.37 2.06
CA SER A 64 2.27 6.73 2.49
C SER A 64 3.48 7.32 1.80
N THR A 65 4.45 6.49 1.41
CA THR A 65 5.69 6.91 0.78
C THR A 65 5.98 6.13 -0.49
N GLU A 66 6.82 6.70 -1.35
CA GLU A 66 7.27 6.00 -2.54
C GLU A 66 8.15 4.79 -2.20
N ASP A 67 8.90 4.88 -1.10
CA ASP A 67 9.75 3.77 -0.66
C ASP A 67 8.94 2.54 -0.30
N GLU A 68 7.82 2.74 0.38
CA GLU A 68 6.90 1.64 0.71
C GLU A 68 6.32 1.02 -0.56
N LYS A 69 5.95 1.85 -1.52
CA LYS A 69 5.47 1.37 -2.83
C LYS A 69 6.55 0.56 -3.55
N LYS A 70 7.80 1.04 -3.52
CA LYS A 70 8.93 0.37 -4.15
C LYS A 70 9.15 -1.03 -3.55
N ILE A 71 9.09 -1.15 -2.24
CA ILE A 71 9.22 -2.44 -1.56
C ILE A 71 8.08 -3.37 -1.96
N PHE A 72 6.86 -2.86 -1.99
CA PHE A 72 5.71 -3.65 -2.41
C PHE A 72 5.89 -4.23 -3.81
N THR A 73 6.30 -3.39 -4.77
CA THR A 73 6.51 -3.84 -6.14
C THR A 73 7.67 -4.83 -6.26
N THR A 74 8.72 -4.64 -5.45
CA THR A 74 9.84 -5.59 -5.38
C THR A 74 9.37 -6.95 -4.88
N LEU A 75 8.54 -6.97 -3.83
CA LEU A 75 7.98 -8.21 -3.30
C LEU A 75 7.13 -8.94 -4.33
N LEU A 76 6.37 -8.21 -5.14
CA LEU A 76 5.56 -8.81 -6.19
C LEU A 76 6.40 -9.52 -7.26
N GLY A 77 7.67 -9.12 -7.40
CA GLY A 77 8.60 -9.77 -8.33
C GLY A 77 9.09 -11.14 -7.86
N ILE A 78 8.82 -11.51 -6.60
CA ILE A 78 9.23 -12.79 -6.05
C ILE A 78 8.19 -13.85 -6.41
N THR A 79 8.65 -14.98 -6.94
CA THR A 79 7.76 -16.10 -7.27
C THR A 79 6.99 -16.55 -6.02
N GLY A 80 5.68 -16.62 -6.15
CA GLY A 80 4.82 -17.05 -5.05
C GLY A 80 4.34 -15.94 -4.12
N VAL A 81 4.78 -14.70 -4.33
CA VAL A 81 4.32 -13.56 -3.52
C VAL A 81 3.29 -12.76 -4.31
N GLY A 82 2.04 -12.84 -3.90
CA GLY A 82 0.97 -12.04 -4.46
C GLY A 82 0.76 -10.73 -3.68
N PRO A 83 -0.14 -9.85 -4.16
CA PRO A 83 -0.39 -8.56 -3.52
C PRO A 83 -0.80 -8.66 -2.05
N LYS A 84 -1.66 -9.60 -1.71
CA LYS A 84 -2.12 -9.76 -0.33
C LYS A 84 -0.99 -10.17 0.60
N MET A 85 -0.13 -11.10 0.16
CA MET A 85 1.03 -11.50 0.93
C MET A 85 2.02 -10.34 1.09
N ALA A 86 2.24 -9.57 0.02
CA ALA A 86 3.12 -8.41 0.07
C ALA A 86 2.61 -7.36 1.07
N LEU A 87 1.30 -7.12 1.13
CA LEU A 87 0.72 -6.22 2.14
C LEU A 87 0.93 -6.75 3.55
N ASN A 88 0.78 -8.04 3.75
CA ASN A 88 0.97 -8.66 5.06
C ASN A 88 2.43 -8.54 5.51
N ILE A 89 3.38 -8.73 4.60
CA ILE A 89 4.80 -8.57 4.89
C ILE A 89 5.08 -7.12 5.32
N LEU A 90 4.59 -6.16 4.56
CA LEU A 90 4.76 -4.74 4.89
C LEU A 90 4.11 -4.38 6.23
N SER A 91 2.95 -4.96 6.53
CA SER A 91 2.23 -4.69 7.79
C SER A 91 2.98 -5.22 9.00
N GLY A 92 3.80 -6.25 8.85
CA GLY A 92 4.55 -6.87 9.93
C GLY A 92 5.96 -6.33 10.11
N ILE A 93 6.42 -5.43 9.24
CA ILE A 93 7.80 -4.95 9.28
C ILE A 93 7.90 -3.67 10.12
N SER A 94 8.95 -3.57 10.94
CA SER A 94 9.23 -2.35 11.69
C SER A 94 9.79 -1.27 10.76
N ARG A 95 9.66 0.00 11.17
CA ARG A 95 10.20 1.09 10.38
C ARG A 95 11.71 0.99 10.16
N ASN A 96 12.44 0.56 11.19
CA ASN A 96 13.90 0.40 11.09
C ASN A 96 14.28 -0.72 10.13
N ASP A 97 13.59 -1.85 10.22
CA ASP A 97 13.81 -2.98 9.31
C ASP A 97 13.48 -2.58 7.87
N PHE A 98 12.44 -1.76 7.71
CA PHE A 98 12.01 -1.26 6.41
C PHE A 98 13.10 -0.41 5.76
N VAL A 99 13.65 0.56 6.50
CA VAL A 99 14.73 1.43 6.01
C VAL A 99 15.97 0.61 5.68
N GLU A 100 16.33 -0.33 6.55
CA GLU A 100 17.47 -1.20 6.32
C GLU A 100 17.29 -2.06 5.06
N ALA A 101 16.10 -2.60 4.86
CA ALA A 101 15.78 -3.41 3.68
C ALA A 101 15.89 -2.59 2.39
N ILE A 102 15.44 -1.33 2.41
CA ILE A 102 15.56 -0.44 1.26
C ILE A 102 17.02 -0.16 0.94
N GLU A 103 17.83 0.20 1.94
CA GLU A 103 19.23 0.53 1.75
C GLU A 103 20.05 -0.63 1.20
N LYS A 104 19.75 -1.83 1.66
CA LYS A 104 20.47 -3.05 1.27
C LYS A 104 19.82 -3.77 0.10
N GLU A 105 18.64 -3.35 -0.30
CA GLU A 105 17.80 -4.07 -1.26
C GLU A 105 17.63 -5.54 -0.87
N ASP A 106 17.55 -5.79 0.44
CA ASP A 106 17.54 -7.15 1.00
C ASP A 106 16.11 -7.68 1.10
N VAL A 107 15.65 -8.30 0.03
CA VAL A 107 14.33 -8.91 -0.03
C VAL A 107 14.21 -10.09 0.93
N ALA A 108 15.31 -10.80 1.17
CA ALA A 108 15.31 -11.94 2.09
C ALA A 108 14.96 -11.50 3.52
N LEU A 109 15.42 -10.32 3.95
CA LEU A 109 15.07 -9.77 5.25
C LEU A 109 13.56 -9.55 5.37
N LEU A 110 12.94 -9.04 4.31
CA LEU A 110 11.50 -8.82 4.28
C LEU A 110 10.72 -10.13 4.34
N CYS A 111 11.20 -11.17 3.69
CA CYS A 111 10.54 -12.47 3.64
C CYS A 111 10.59 -13.25 4.95
N ARG A 112 11.38 -12.81 5.93
CA ARG A 112 11.45 -13.44 7.25
C ARG A 112 10.29 -13.06 8.16
N ILE A 113 9.51 -12.10 7.78
CA ILE A 113 8.43 -11.56 8.61
C ILE A 113 7.08 -12.24 8.33
#